data_e17aeeecb3393056324e24a349da291a
#
_entry.id   e17aeeecb3393056324e24a349da291a
#
_cell.length_a   1.000
_cell.length_b   1.000
_cell.length_c   1.000
_cell.angle_alpha   90.00
_cell.angle_beta   90.00
_cell.angle_gamma   90.00
#
_symmetry.space_group_name_H-M   'P 1'
#
loop_
_entity.id
_entity.type
_entity.pdbx_description
1 polymer ?
#
loop_
_entity_poly.entity_id
_entity_poly.type
_entity_poly.pdbx_seq_one_letter_code
_entity_poly.pdbx_strand_id
1 'polypeptide(L)'
;MKKRVLIIDDDSRNIFALAATLRARGFETDSRMSAPDAIALLESDVPLHAVLIDMMMPEMDGYEAIPLIKQIPSRADIPVIAVTAQAMVGDREKCLAAGADGYLSKPIDVDQLFELLNRLK
;
A
#
# COMPACT_ATOMS: atom_id res chain seq x y z
N MET A 1 20.23 6.46 0.93
CA MET A 1 19.12 6.61 -0.03
C MET A 1 17.78 6.64 0.68
N LYS A 2 16.89 7.50 0.25
CA LYS A 2 15.54 7.55 0.81
C LYS A 2 14.72 6.37 0.29
N LYS A 3 13.92 5.81 1.17
CA LYS A 3 12.98 4.76 0.78
C LYS A 3 11.75 5.39 0.12
N ARG A 4 11.23 4.72 -0.88
CA ARG A 4 10.09 5.20 -1.66
C ARG A 4 8.89 4.29 -1.46
N VAL A 5 7.75 4.89 -1.15
CA VAL A 5 6.49 4.18 -0.88
C VAL A 5 5.49 4.51 -1.98
N LEU A 6 4.85 3.49 -2.54
CA LEU A 6 3.76 3.66 -3.49
C LEU A 6 2.43 3.68 -2.74
N ILE A 7 1.65 4.74 -2.94
CA ILE A 7 0.31 4.87 -2.34
C ILE A 7 -0.72 4.61 -3.43
N ILE A 8 -1.58 3.63 -3.21
CA ILE A 8 -2.66 3.27 -4.14
C ILE A 8 -3.99 3.55 -3.45
N ASP A 9 -4.68 4.58 -3.89
CA ASP A 9 -5.93 5.02 -3.29
C ASP A 9 -6.69 5.86 -4.33
N ASP A 10 -8.00 5.68 -4.42
CA ASP A 10 -8.82 6.44 -5.36
C ASP A 10 -9.25 7.82 -4.82
N ASP A 11 -8.89 8.13 -3.58
CA ASP A 11 -9.16 9.43 -2.97
C ASP A 11 -7.89 10.27 -2.92
N SER A 12 -7.84 11.32 -3.73
CA SER A 12 -6.66 12.20 -3.82
C SER A 12 -6.35 12.90 -2.49
N ARG A 13 -7.34 13.13 -1.65
CA ARG A 13 -7.13 13.75 -0.32
C ARG A 13 -6.36 12.81 0.60
N ASN A 14 -6.69 11.53 0.57
CA ASN A 14 -5.96 10.52 1.34
C ASN A 14 -4.53 10.39 0.84
N ILE A 15 -4.35 10.39 -0.46
CA ILE A 15 -3.00 10.36 -1.06
C ILE A 15 -2.18 11.55 -0.57
N PHE A 16 -2.76 12.75 -0.64
CA PHE A 16 -2.07 13.97 -0.22
C PHE A 16 -1.64 13.89 1.26
N ALA A 17 -2.55 13.47 2.12
CA ALA A 17 -2.28 13.39 3.55
C ALA A 17 -1.20 12.35 3.87
N LEU A 18 -1.27 11.17 3.26
CA LEU A 18 -0.28 10.12 3.46
C LEU A 18 1.08 10.52 2.91
N ALA A 19 1.10 11.12 1.72
CA ALA A 19 2.35 11.56 1.11
C ALA A 19 3.04 12.62 1.98
N ALA A 20 2.29 13.58 2.49
CA ALA A 20 2.84 14.60 3.37
C ALA A 20 3.43 14.00 4.65
N THR A 21 2.70 13.03 5.24
CA THR A 21 3.14 12.35 6.46
C THR A 21 4.44 11.57 6.22
N LEU A 22 4.50 10.84 5.10
CA LEU A 22 5.68 10.04 4.78
C LEU A 22 6.88 10.91 4.46
N ARG A 23 6.68 11.97 3.68
CA ARG A 23 7.77 12.90 3.33
C ARG A 23 8.34 13.59 4.56
N ALA A 24 7.50 13.91 5.54
CA ALA A 24 7.94 14.53 6.79
C ALA A 24 8.90 13.63 7.56
N ARG A 25 8.86 12.31 7.31
CA ARG A 25 9.75 11.32 7.95
C ARG A 25 10.86 10.85 7.03
N GLY A 26 11.08 11.54 5.91
CA GLY A 26 12.22 11.24 5.03
C GLY A 26 11.96 10.22 3.93
N PHE A 27 10.71 9.82 3.73
CA PHE A 27 10.35 8.91 2.63
C PHE A 27 10.07 9.72 1.36
N GLU A 28 10.32 9.09 0.22
CA GLU A 28 9.79 9.56 -1.05
C GLU A 28 8.50 8.81 -1.35
N THR A 29 7.62 9.41 -2.14
CA THR A 29 6.33 8.80 -2.45
C THR A 29 6.00 8.88 -3.94
N ASP A 30 5.36 7.83 -4.43
CA ASP A 30 4.62 7.84 -5.67
C ASP A 30 3.18 7.48 -5.35
N SER A 31 2.26 7.83 -6.23
CA SER A 31 0.85 7.51 -6.01
C SER A 31 0.17 7.16 -7.32
N ARG A 32 -0.84 6.31 -7.22
CA ARG A 32 -1.73 5.96 -8.32
C ARG A 32 -3.14 5.84 -7.77
N MET A 33 -4.11 6.22 -8.58
CA MET A 33 -5.51 6.25 -8.15
C MET A 33 -6.30 5.02 -8.57
N SER A 34 -5.65 4.06 -9.23
CA SER A 34 -6.27 2.80 -9.60
C SER A 34 -5.25 1.68 -9.51
N ALA A 35 -5.75 0.45 -9.30
CA ALA A 35 -4.88 -0.71 -9.24
C ALA A 35 -4.21 -1.01 -10.59
N PRO A 36 -4.89 -0.94 -11.74
CA PRO A 36 -4.20 -1.16 -13.01
C PRO A 36 -3.05 -0.20 -13.26
N ASP A 37 -3.20 1.08 -12.94
CA ASP A 37 -2.13 2.06 -13.10
C ASP A 37 -0.98 1.78 -12.15
N ALA A 38 -1.29 1.36 -10.92
CA ALA A 38 -0.27 1.00 -9.94
C ALA A 38 0.52 -0.25 -10.39
N ILE A 39 -0.17 -1.24 -10.93
CA ILE A 39 0.47 -2.45 -11.44
C ILE A 39 1.42 -2.10 -12.59
N ALA A 40 1.01 -1.20 -13.49
CA ALA A 40 1.86 -0.75 -14.58
C ALA A 40 3.16 -0.11 -14.04
N LEU A 41 3.06 0.71 -12.98
CA LEU A 41 4.25 1.29 -12.34
C LEU A 41 5.11 0.20 -11.70
N LEU A 42 4.49 -0.76 -11.03
CA LEU A 42 5.22 -1.85 -10.37
C LEU A 42 5.93 -2.76 -11.36
N GLU A 43 5.43 -2.86 -12.60
CA GLU A 43 6.09 -3.61 -13.66
C GLU A 43 7.31 -2.89 -14.23
N SER A 44 7.46 -1.61 -13.93
CA SER A 44 8.62 -0.82 -14.36
C SER A 44 9.80 -1.02 -13.40
N ASP A 45 10.92 -0.40 -13.72
CA ASP A 45 12.15 -0.49 -12.91
C ASP A 45 12.22 0.56 -11.80
N VAL A 46 11.16 1.32 -11.57
CA VAL A 46 11.15 2.36 -10.55
C VAL A 46 11.47 1.75 -9.18
N PRO A 47 12.44 2.29 -8.44
CA PRO A 47 12.74 1.76 -7.10
C PRO A 47 11.57 2.04 -6.16
N LEU A 48 10.95 0.98 -5.65
CA LEU A 48 9.87 1.05 -4.69
C LEU A 48 10.18 0.10 -3.55
N HIS A 49 9.96 0.53 -2.32
CA HIS A 49 10.32 -0.22 -1.11
C HIS A 49 9.12 -0.77 -0.36
N ALA A 50 7.94 -0.19 -0.56
CA ALA A 50 6.71 -0.65 0.07
C ALA A 50 5.50 -0.13 -0.70
N VAL A 51 4.36 -0.78 -0.50
CA VAL A 51 3.09 -0.39 -1.12
C VAL A 51 2.06 -0.22 -0.01
N LEU A 52 1.33 0.90 -0.04
CA LEU A 52 0.14 1.10 0.77
C LEU A 52 -1.05 1.05 -0.20
N ILE A 53 -1.98 0.14 0.01
CA ILE A 53 -3.10 -0.04 -0.91
C ILE A 53 -4.43 0.03 -0.17
N ASP A 54 -5.33 0.91 -0.65
CA ASP A 54 -6.72 0.95 -0.21
C ASP A 54 -7.42 -0.30 -0.73
N MET A 55 -8.02 -1.06 0.17
CA MET A 55 -8.69 -2.31 -0.18
C MET A 55 -10.06 -2.10 -0.83
N MET A 56 -10.64 -0.90 -0.69
CA MET A 56 -12.00 -0.62 -1.15
C MET A 56 -12.00 0.36 -2.31
N MET A 57 -11.50 -0.08 -3.45
CA MET A 57 -11.48 0.73 -4.67
C MET A 57 -12.48 0.17 -5.69
N PRO A 58 -13.08 1.04 -6.54
CA PRO A 58 -13.96 0.56 -7.60
C PRO A 58 -13.15 -0.20 -8.67
N GLU A 59 -13.82 -1.02 -9.45
CA GLU A 59 -13.30 -1.85 -10.54
C GLU A 59 -12.39 -2.96 -10.02
N MET A 60 -11.16 -2.66 -9.63
CA MET A 60 -10.25 -3.65 -9.05
C MET A 60 -9.91 -3.22 -7.63
N ASP A 61 -10.34 -3.98 -6.65
CA ASP A 61 -10.04 -3.69 -5.23
C ASP A 61 -8.69 -4.28 -4.82
N GLY A 62 -8.34 -4.08 -3.54
CA GLY A 62 -7.07 -4.57 -3.03
C GLY A 62 -6.98 -6.08 -2.97
N TYR A 63 -8.10 -6.76 -2.74
CA TYR A 63 -8.13 -8.24 -2.69
C TYR A 63 -7.77 -8.86 -4.03
N GLU A 64 -8.11 -8.19 -5.12
CA GLU A 64 -7.75 -8.62 -6.47
C GLU A 64 -6.34 -8.15 -6.85
N ALA A 65 -5.98 -6.94 -6.44
CA ALA A 65 -4.72 -6.31 -6.84
C ALA A 65 -3.50 -6.94 -6.16
N ILE A 66 -3.58 -7.24 -4.87
CA ILE A 66 -2.42 -7.74 -4.12
C ILE A 66 -1.86 -9.03 -4.71
N PRO A 67 -2.67 -10.06 -5.02
CA PRO A 67 -2.10 -11.25 -5.66
C PRO A 67 -1.40 -10.95 -6.98
N LEU A 68 -1.94 -10.02 -7.78
CA LEU A 68 -1.30 -9.63 -9.04
C LEU A 68 0.04 -8.93 -8.82
N ILE A 69 0.12 -8.08 -7.80
CA ILE A 69 1.37 -7.41 -7.44
C ILE A 69 2.42 -8.44 -7.04
N LYS A 70 2.04 -9.41 -6.22
CA LYS A 70 2.97 -10.42 -5.73
C LYS A 70 3.42 -11.38 -6.83
N GLN A 71 2.70 -11.47 -7.93
CA GLN A 71 3.08 -12.28 -9.08
C GLN A 71 4.08 -11.60 -10.01
N ILE A 72 4.32 -10.30 -9.83
CA ILE A 72 5.36 -9.59 -10.60
C ILE A 72 6.71 -10.07 -10.07
N PRO A 73 7.56 -10.72 -10.89
CA PRO A 73 8.80 -11.34 -10.37
C PRO A 73 9.70 -10.38 -9.61
N SER A 74 9.85 -9.15 -10.08
CA SER A 74 10.70 -8.15 -9.43
C SER A 74 10.06 -7.57 -8.16
N ARG A 75 8.80 -7.87 -7.89
CA ARG A 75 8.06 -7.33 -6.73
C ARG A 75 7.54 -8.42 -5.79
N ALA A 76 7.97 -9.66 -5.98
CA ALA A 76 7.45 -10.77 -5.17
C ALA A 76 7.65 -10.55 -3.66
N ASP A 77 8.72 -9.89 -3.28
CA ASP A 77 9.07 -9.66 -1.87
C ASP A 77 8.76 -8.25 -1.38
N ILE A 78 8.12 -7.40 -2.20
CA ILE A 78 7.82 -6.04 -1.77
C ILE A 78 6.77 -6.05 -0.64
N PRO A 79 7.03 -5.35 0.48
CA PRO A 79 6.02 -5.27 1.53
C PRO A 79 4.77 -4.54 1.04
N VAL A 80 3.61 -5.15 1.24
CA VAL A 80 2.31 -4.57 0.89
C VAL A 80 1.49 -4.41 2.16
N ILE A 81 1.09 -3.18 2.46
CA ILE A 81 0.27 -2.87 3.62
C ILE A 81 -1.13 -2.55 3.14
N ALA A 82 -2.10 -3.35 3.57
CA ALA A 82 -3.50 -3.14 3.24
C ALA A 82 -4.09 -2.05 4.14
N VAL A 83 -4.84 -1.13 3.56
CA VAL A 83 -5.50 -0.05 4.29
C VAL A 83 -7.00 -0.15 4.03
N THR A 84 -7.81 -0.19 5.07
CA THR A 84 -9.26 -0.36 4.93
C THR A 84 -10.02 0.58 5.86
N ALA A 85 -11.17 1.06 5.40
CA ALA A 85 -12.10 1.83 6.22
C ALA A 85 -13.01 0.92 7.06
N GLN A 86 -13.07 -0.39 6.72
CA GLN A 86 -13.95 -1.34 7.39
C GLN A 86 -13.13 -2.25 8.30
N ALA A 87 -13.11 -1.92 9.59
CA ALA A 87 -12.42 -2.75 10.58
C ALA A 87 -13.40 -3.80 11.13
N MET A 88 -13.89 -4.68 10.27
CA MET A 88 -14.80 -5.75 10.66
C MET A 88 -14.05 -6.98 11.15
N VAL A 89 -14.70 -7.80 11.97
CA VAL A 89 -14.13 -9.07 12.41
C VAL A 89 -13.76 -9.91 11.18
N GLY A 90 -12.52 -10.40 11.15
CA GLY A 90 -12.03 -11.22 10.04
C GLY A 90 -11.46 -10.44 8.87
N ASP A 91 -11.55 -9.11 8.88
CA ASP A 91 -11.04 -8.29 7.78
C ASP A 91 -9.52 -8.37 7.67
N ARG A 92 -8.84 -8.35 8.81
CA ARG A 92 -7.38 -8.49 8.84
C ARG A 92 -6.93 -9.81 8.21
N GLU A 93 -7.61 -10.89 8.57
CA GLU A 93 -7.30 -12.21 8.04
C GLU A 93 -7.53 -12.29 6.53
N LYS A 94 -8.58 -11.63 6.03
CA LYS A 94 -8.84 -11.56 4.59
C LYS A 94 -7.73 -10.82 3.86
N CYS A 95 -7.26 -9.71 4.42
CA CYS A 95 -6.17 -8.94 3.83
C CYS A 95 -4.89 -9.77 3.79
N LEU A 96 -4.56 -10.44 4.88
CA LEU A 96 -3.36 -11.29 4.94
C LEU A 96 -3.48 -12.48 4.00
N ALA A 97 -4.66 -13.06 3.88
CA ALA A 97 -4.90 -14.17 2.95
C ALA A 97 -4.74 -13.75 1.50
N ALA A 98 -5.01 -12.49 1.17
CA ALA A 98 -4.79 -11.95 -0.16
C ALA A 98 -3.31 -11.73 -0.48
N GLY A 99 -2.45 -11.77 0.54
CA GLY A 99 -1.02 -11.58 0.39
C GLY A 99 -0.46 -10.32 1.02
N ALA A 100 -1.27 -9.55 1.75
CA ALA A 100 -0.77 -8.36 2.45
C ALA A 100 0.18 -8.77 3.57
N ASP A 101 1.23 -7.98 3.73
CA ASP A 101 2.24 -8.20 4.78
C ASP A 101 1.87 -7.45 6.06
N GLY A 102 1.01 -6.46 5.97
CA GLY A 102 0.53 -5.69 7.10
C GLY A 102 -0.87 -5.15 6.84
N TYR A 103 -1.47 -4.61 7.88
CA TYR A 103 -2.85 -4.16 7.86
C TYR A 103 -3.00 -2.90 8.71
N LEU A 104 -3.70 -1.90 8.17
CA LEU A 104 -4.05 -0.67 8.89
C LEU A 104 -5.51 -0.33 8.63
N SER A 105 -6.21 0.11 9.66
CA SER A 105 -7.57 0.62 9.50
C SER A 105 -7.55 2.15 9.45
N LYS A 106 -8.50 2.73 8.70
CA LYS A 106 -8.67 4.19 8.64
C LYS A 106 -9.47 4.66 9.84
N PRO A 107 -9.17 5.83 10.41
CA PRO A 107 -8.06 6.71 10.05
C PRO A 107 -6.72 6.11 10.44
N ILE A 108 -5.70 6.29 9.61
CA ILE A 108 -4.41 5.66 9.82
C ILE A 108 -3.71 6.26 11.04
N ASP A 109 -3.28 5.39 11.95
CA ASP A 109 -2.43 5.76 13.07
C ASP A 109 -0.99 5.87 12.53
N VAL A 110 -0.41 7.06 12.63
CA VAL A 110 0.91 7.35 12.07
C VAL A 110 2.00 6.47 12.72
N ASP A 111 1.90 6.26 14.03
CA ASP A 111 2.89 5.44 14.74
C ASP A 111 2.84 3.99 14.28
N GLN A 112 1.62 3.44 14.07
CA GLN A 112 1.46 2.09 13.55
C GLN A 112 2.02 1.96 12.13
N LEU A 113 1.79 2.97 11.30
CA LEU A 113 2.30 2.99 9.94
C LEU A 113 3.84 2.89 9.92
N PHE A 114 4.52 3.71 10.69
CA PHE A 114 5.98 3.71 10.71
C PHE A 114 6.54 2.46 11.39
N GLU A 115 5.86 1.92 12.38
CA GLU A 115 6.25 0.65 12.97
C GLU A 115 6.22 -0.47 11.93
N LEU A 116 5.15 -0.54 11.13
CA LEU A 116 5.05 -1.54 10.06
C LEU A 116 6.13 -1.33 9.00
N LEU A 117 6.36 -0.11 8.57
CA LEU A 117 7.38 0.18 7.56
C LEU A 117 8.77 -0.22 8.04
N ASN A 118 9.07 -0.02 9.31
CA ASN A 118 10.35 -0.42 9.88
C ASN A 118 10.48 -1.94 10.02
N ARG A 119 9.40 -2.61 10.40
CA ARG A 119 9.41 -4.05 10.62
C ARG A 119 9.45 -4.85 9.32
N LEU A 120 8.84 -4.32 8.26
CA LEU A 120 8.67 -5.01 6.98
C LEU A 120 9.76 -4.69 5.96
N LYS A 121 10.89 -4.24 6.39
CA LYS A 121 12.00 -3.92 5.47
C LYS A 121 12.38 -5.12 4.60
#